data_cc1ba3d39844daf53b4233d3f010950f
#
_entry.id   cc1ba3d39844daf53b4233d3f010950f
#
_cell.length_a   1.000
_cell.length_b   1.000
_cell.length_c   1.000
_cell.angle_alpha   90.00
_cell.angle_beta   90.00
_cell.angle_gamma   90.00
#
_symmetry.space_group_name_H-M   'P 1'
#
loop_
_entity.id
_entity.type
_entity.pdbx_description
1 polymer ?
#
loop_
_entity_poly.entity_id
_entity_poly.type
_entity_poly.pdbx_seq_one_letter_code
_entity_poly.pdbx_strand_id
1 'polypeptide(L)'
;MYKRQEVTRINDLTDPVMLAHLLKYDTTQGRFDGTVEVKEGGFEVNGKFVKVSAERDPEQIDWANDGVEIVLEATGFFATKAAAEKHLHAGGAKKVVITAPGGSDVKTVVFNTNHDILDGTETVISGASCTTNCLAPMAKALHDNFGIVEGLMTTIHGYTGDQMVLDGPHRKGDLRRARAAAANIVPNSTGAAKAIGLVIPELNGKLDGAAQRVPVPTGSVTELVSVLNKEVTVDEVNAAMKA
;
A
#
# COMPACT_ATOMS: atom_id res chain seq x y z
N MET A 1 -1.00 11.56 12.73
CA MET A 1 -1.61 10.25 12.78
C MET A 1 -0.72 9.18 13.41
N TYR A 2 0.58 9.18 13.19
CA TYR A 2 1.54 8.16 13.71
C TYR A 2 2.09 8.43 15.11
N LYS A 3 1.59 9.42 15.82
CA LYS A 3 2.12 9.82 17.15
C LYS A 3 1.81 8.84 18.30
N ARG A 4 1.07 7.75 18.05
CA ARG A 4 0.68 6.76 19.06
C ARG A 4 1.33 5.39 18.85
N GLN A 5 2.10 5.22 17.78
CA GLN A 5 2.74 3.95 17.43
C GLN A 5 4.24 4.09 17.58
N GLU A 6 4.87 3.01 18.00
CA GLU A 6 6.31 2.88 18.10
C GLU A 6 6.77 1.71 17.25
N VAL A 7 7.77 1.93 16.40
CA VAL A 7 8.44 0.86 15.66
C VAL A 7 9.51 0.28 16.56
N THR A 8 9.31 -0.96 17.02
CA THR A 8 10.21 -1.64 17.95
C THR A 8 11.10 -2.67 17.27
N ARG A 9 10.63 -3.23 16.14
CA ARG A 9 11.35 -4.26 15.40
C ARG A 9 11.09 -4.16 13.90
N ILE A 10 12.11 -4.44 13.12
CA ILE A 10 12.07 -4.64 11.68
C ILE A 10 12.60 -6.04 11.39
N ASN A 11 11.94 -6.77 10.49
CA ASN A 11 12.48 -7.97 9.89
C ASN A 11 12.71 -7.72 8.40
N ASP A 12 13.95 -7.75 7.97
CA ASP A 12 14.35 -7.57 6.58
C ASP A 12 15.59 -8.44 6.30
N LEU A 13 15.73 -8.94 5.09
CA LEU A 13 16.90 -9.75 4.70
C LEU A 13 18.14 -8.89 4.44
N THR A 14 18.00 -7.58 4.45
CA THR A 14 19.07 -6.59 4.31
C THR A 14 19.72 -6.32 5.67
N ASP A 15 21.01 -6.07 5.70
CA ASP A 15 21.74 -5.77 6.93
C ASP A 15 21.35 -4.41 7.53
N PRO A 16 21.52 -4.23 8.86
CA PRO A 16 21.15 -3.01 9.56
C PRO A 16 21.87 -1.74 9.08
N VAL A 17 23.10 -1.88 8.58
CA VAL A 17 23.88 -0.73 8.07
C VAL A 17 23.24 -0.16 6.82
N MET A 18 22.85 -1.02 5.90
CA MET A 18 22.15 -0.61 4.68
C MET A 18 20.75 -0.05 4.98
N LEU A 19 19.98 -0.69 5.87
CA LEU A 19 18.67 -0.19 6.27
C LEU A 19 18.75 1.19 6.92
N ALA A 20 19.70 1.40 7.82
CA ALA A 20 19.95 2.70 8.45
C ALA A 20 20.37 3.75 7.42
N HIS A 21 21.20 3.38 6.44
CA HIS A 21 21.58 4.28 5.35
C HIS A 21 20.39 4.70 4.50
N LEU A 22 19.54 3.76 4.10
CA LEU A 22 18.34 4.02 3.30
C LEU A 22 17.30 4.87 4.07
N LEU A 23 17.18 4.68 5.38
CA LEU A 23 16.35 5.54 6.22
C LEU A 23 16.92 6.98 6.30
N LYS A 24 18.23 7.10 6.37
CA LYS A 24 18.90 8.39 6.54
C LYS A 24 18.90 9.24 5.28
N TYR A 25 18.94 8.60 4.11
CA TYR A 25 19.04 9.27 2.81
C TYR A 25 18.01 8.72 1.84
N ASP A 26 17.04 9.54 1.51
CA ASP A 26 16.02 9.22 0.51
C ASP A 26 16.15 10.18 -0.67
N THR A 27 16.19 9.64 -1.89
CA THR A 27 16.35 10.43 -3.11
C THR A 27 15.20 11.41 -3.33
N THR A 28 14.00 11.03 -2.89
CA THR A 28 12.77 11.77 -3.14
C THR A 28 12.38 12.67 -1.98
N GLN A 29 12.48 12.13 -0.74
CA GLN A 29 12.09 12.82 0.49
C GLN A 29 13.24 13.61 1.10
N GLY A 30 14.48 13.39 0.63
CA GLY A 30 15.66 14.03 1.16
C GLY A 30 16.25 13.33 2.40
N ARG A 31 17.02 14.06 3.15
CA ARG A 31 17.66 13.53 4.35
C ARG A 31 16.66 13.47 5.50
N PHE A 32 16.67 12.35 6.25
CA PHE A 32 15.89 12.20 7.46
C PHE A 32 16.20 13.31 8.48
N ASP A 33 15.19 13.99 8.97
CA ASP A 33 15.30 15.04 9.99
C ASP A 33 15.35 14.40 11.38
N GLY A 34 16.54 13.98 11.76
CA GLY A 34 16.80 13.29 13.02
C GLY A 34 18.11 12.52 13.03
N THR A 35 18.32 11.74 14.07
CA THR A 35 19.50 10.87 14.22
C THR A 35 19.18 9.45 13.84
N VAL A 36 20.10 8.80 13.11
CA VAL A 36 20.07 7.37 12.80
C VAL A 36 21.46 6.82 13.05
N GLU A 37 21.60 5.92 14.02
CA GLU A 37 22.88 5.34 14.40
C GLU A 37 22.81 3.81 14.39
N VAL A 38 23.74 3.18 13.69
CA VAL A 38 23.85 1.72 13.67
C VAL A 38 24.35 1.22 15.02
N LYS A 39 23.71 0.20 15.55
CA LYS A 39 24.05 -0.51 16.77
C LYS A 39 24.14 -2.01 16.54
N GLU A 40 24.68 -2.75 17.47
CA GLU A 40 24.65 -4.20 17.42
C GLU A 40 23.17 -4.72 17.44
N GLY A 41 22.81 -5.55 16.47
CA GLY A 41 21.46 -6.12 16.33
C GLY A 41 20.39 -5.17 15.81
N GLY A 42 20.75 -3.95 15.34
CA GLY A 42 19.78 -3.00 14.82
C GLY A 42 20.33 -1.59 14.62
N PHE A 43 19.49 -0.61 14.82
CA PHE A 43 19.88 0.81 14.79
C PHE A 43 18.98 1.66 15.70
N GLU A 44 19.48 2.81 16.13
CA GLU A 44 18.71 3.79 16.88
C GLU A 44 18.18 4.88 15.96
N VAL A 45 16.93 5.26 16.17
CA VAL A 45 16.30 6.43 15.52
C VAL A 45 15.86 7.39 16.60
N ASN A 46 16.45 8.60 16.61
CA ASN A 46 16.19 9.61 17.63
C ASN A 46 16.36 9.08 19.07
N GLY A 47 17.39 8.25 19.29
CA GLY A 47 17.68 7.64 20.60
C GLY A 47 16.81 6.43 20.97
N LYS A 48 15.91 5.98 20.10
CA LYS A 48 15.11 4.77 20.29
C LYS A 48 15.68 3.61 19.48
N PHE A 49 16.01 2.53 20.16
CA PHE A 49 16.53 1.33 19.50
C PHE A 49 15.43 0.57 18.74
N VAL A 50 15.73 0.22 17.50
CA VAL A 50 14.91 -0.62 16.63
C VAL A 50 15.70 -1.89 16.32
N LYS A 51 15.23 -3.01 16.83
CA LYS A 51 15.83 -4.32 16.58
C LYS A 51 15.64 -4.72 15.12
N VAL A 52 16.67 -5.30 14.51
CA VAL A 52 16.61 -5.84 13.14
C VAL A 52 16.88 -7.35 13.18
N SER A 53 16.02 -8.11 12.50
CA SER A 53 16.21 -9.54 12.25
C SER A 53 16.08 -9.84 10.77
N ALA A 54 16.57 -11.01 10.33
CA ALA A 54 16.64 -11.41 8.92
C ALA A 54 16.05 -12.81 8.69
N GLU A 55 14.86 -13.05 9.25
CA GLU A 55 14.17 -14.33 9.13
C GLU A 55 13.35 -14.39 7.84
N ARG A 56 13.53 -15.48 7.08
CA ARG A 56 12.78 -15.70 5.84
C ARG A 56 11.37 -16.21 6.07
N ASP A 57 11.17 -17.01 7.11
CA ASP A 57 9.87 -17.55 7.48
C ASP A 57 9.28 -16.73 8.64
N PRO A 58 8.13 -16.08 8.43
CA PRO A 58 7.46 -15.32 9.47
C PRO A 58 7.17 -16.10 10.76
N GLU A 59 7.00 -17.41 10.68
CA GLU A 59 6.78 -18.27 11.83
C GLU A 59 7.99 -18.36 12.77
N GLN A 60 9.18 -18.01 12.31
CA GLN A 60 10.41 -17.98 13.11
C GLN A 60 10.65 -16.65 13.81
N ILE A 61 9.78 -15.66 13.60
CA ILE A 61 9.92 -14.32 14.17
C ILE A 61 9.14 -14.26 15.49
N ASP A 62 9.82 -14.19 16.61
CA ASP A 62 9.21 -13.99 17.91
C ASP A 62 8.86 -12.51 18.14
N TRP A 63 7.72 -12.10 17.58
CA TRP A 63 7.21 -10.73 17.68
C TRP A 63 6.83 -10.35 19.12
N ALA A 64 6.24 -11.28 19.85
CA ALA A 64 5.73 -11.04 21.20
C ALA A 64 6.84 -10.73 22.20
N ASN A 65 8.02 -11.35 22.07
CA ASN A 65 9.16 -11.10 22.93
C ASN A 65 9.70 -9.66 22.83
N ASP A 66 9.49 -9.01 21.67
CA ASP A 66 9.84 -7.60 21.45
C ASP A 66 8.64 -6.65 21.67
N GLY A 67 7.52 -7.16 22.26
CA GLY A 67 6.32 -6.39 22.56
C GLY A 67 5.55 -5.90 21.33
N VAL A 68 5.75 -6.53 20.17
CA VAL A 68 5.06 -6.16 18.93
C VAL A 68 3.61 -6.63 18.98
N GLU A 69 2.69 -5.71 18.87
CA GLU A 69 1.25 -6.03 18.83
C GLU A 69 0.72 -6.12 17.40
N ILE A 70 1.24 -5.29 16.50
CA ILE A 70 0.79 -5.18 15.11
C ILE A 70 1.98 -5.30 14.18
N VAL A 71 1.88 -6.20 13.20
CA VAL A 71 2.85 -6.33 12.11
C VAL A 71 2.33 -5.61 10.87
N LEU A 72 3.17 -4.78 10.26
CA LEU A 72 2.95 -4.26 8.91
C LEU A 72 3.67 -5.18 7.93
N GLU A 73 2.91 -6.01 7.21
CA GLU A 73 3.45 -6.87 6.16
C GLU A 73 3.68 -6.05 4.89
N ALA A 74 4.93 -5.71 4.62
CA ALA A 74 5.33 -4.83 3.53
C ALA A 74 6.26 -5.49 2.50
N THR A 75 6.49 -6.80 2.60
CA THR A 75 7.41 -7.53 1.70
C THR A 75 6.80 -7.81 0.32
N GLY A 76 5.46 -7.85 0.24
CA GLY A 76 4.72 -8.28 -0.95
C GLY A 76 4.76 -9.79 -1.22
N PHE A 77 5.37 -10.59 -0.34
CA PHE A 77 5.41 -12.05 -0.43
C PHE A 77 4.27 -12.71 0.35
N PHE A 78 3.91 -12.16 1.50
CA PHE A 78 2.90 -12.72 2.40
C PHE A 78 1.57 -11.95 2.32
N ALA A 79 1.15 -11.62 1.10
CA ALA A 79 -0.02 -10.78 0.83
C ALA A 79 -1.35 -11.55 0.72
N THR A 80 -1.42 -12.81 1.14
CA THR A 80 -2.67 -13.56 1.30
C THR A 80 -2.99 -13.77 2.77
N LYS A 81 -4.24 -14.07 3.11
CA LYS A 81 -4.65 -14.32 4.49
C LYS A 81 -3.78 -15.39 5.15
N ALA A 82 -3.73 -16.58 4.55
CA ALA A 82 -2.97 -17.71 5.08
C ALA A 82 -1.48 -17.42 5.23
N ALA A 83 -0.88 -16.65 4.31
CA ALA A 83 0.52 -16.28 4.40
C ALA A 83 0.78 -15.23 5.48
N ALA A 84 -0.10 -14.24 5.63
CA ALA A 84 0.00 -13.21 6.66
C ALA A 84 -0.28 -13.75 8.06
N GLU A 85 -1.18 -14.73 8.21
CA GLU A 85 -1.46 -15.40 9.47
C GLU A 85 -0.24 -16.08 10.11
N LYS A 86 0.80 -16.38 9.33
CA LYS A 86 2.07 -16.88 9.86
C LYS A 86 2.72 -15.94 10.89
N HIS A 87 2.50 -14.64 10.77
CA HIS A 87 2.96 -13.67 11.77
C HIS A 87 2.22 -13.74 13.12
N LEU A 88 1.08 -14.44 13.18
CA LEU A 88 0.26 -14.59 14.39
C LEU A 88 0.61 -15.84 15.18
N HIS A 89 1.34 -16.79 14.57
CA HIS A 89 1.67 -18.08 15.17
C HIS A 89 2.95 -17.98 16.02
N ALA A 90 3.17 -18.96 16.89
CA ALA A 90 4.44 -19.18 17.61
C ALA A 90 5.01 -17.95 18.35
N GLY A 91 4.21 -17.25 19.14
CA GLY A 91 4.64 -16.03 19.84
C GLY A 91 4.52 -14.80 18.97
N GLY A 92 3.64 -14.86 17.98
CA GLY A 92 3.38 -13.83 17.01
C GLY A 92 2.67 -12.61 17.55
N ALA A 93 2.45 -11.67 16.64
CA ALA A 93 1.70 -10.45 16.88
C ALA A 93 0.19 -10.74 17.05
N LYS A 94 -0.54 -9.76 17.54
CA LYS A 94 -2.00 -9.84 17.67
C LYS A 94 -2.73 -9.59 16.35
N LYS A 95 -2.17 -8.73 15.51
CA LYS A 95 -2.77 -8.29 14.24
C LYS A 95 -1.72 -8.11 13.14
N VAL A 96 -2.15 -8.32 11.90
CA VAL A 96 -1.33 -8.07 10.71
C VAL A 96 -2.07 -7.13 9.76
N VAL A 97 -1.39 -6.11 9.29
CA VAL A 97 -1.86 -5.23 8.23
C VAL A 97 -1.03 -5.49 6.98
N ILE A 98 -1.65 -6.05 5.95
CA ILE A 98 -1.01 -6.23 4.65
C ILE A 98 -1.02 -4.89 3.92
N THR A 99 0.16 -4.36 3.56
CA THR A 99 0.30 -3.08 2.85
C THR A 99 0.13 -3.21 1.32
N ALA A 100 -0.68 -4.16 0.90
CA ALA A 100 -0.97 -4.52 -0.48
C ALA A 100 -2.38 -5.13 -0.57
N PRO A 101 -2.94 -5.33 -1.78
CA PRO A 101 -4.19 -6.08 -1.94
C PRO A 101 -4.06 -7.49 -1.35
N GLY A 102 -4.94 -7.85 -0.42
CA GLY A 102 -4.90 -9.10 0.35
C GLY A 102 -5.76 -10.25 -0.21
N GLY A 103 -6.40 -10.06 -1.35
CA GLY A 103 -7.37 -11.02 -1.89
C GLY A 103 -8.79 -10.80 -1.36
N SER A 104 -9.71 -11.68 -1.73
CA SER A 104 -11.14 -11.57 -1.39
C SER A 104 -11.48 -12.13 0.00
N ASP A 105 -10.58 -12.86 0.62
CA ASP A 105 -10.71 -13.49 1.94
C ASP A 105 -10.18 -12.62 3.09
N VAL A 106 -9.67 -11.42 2.78
CA VAL A 106 -9.19 -10.42 3.73
C VAL A 106 -10.03 -9.15 3.60
N LYS A 107 -10.54 -8.62 4.73
CA LYS A 107 -11.20 -7.32 4.72
C LYS A 107 -10.24 -6.26 4.16
N THR A 108 -10.63 -5.62 3.08
CA THR A 108 -9.87 -4.54 2.44
C THR A 108 -10.39 -3.21 2.94
N VAL A 109 -9.50 -2.40 3.51
CA VAL A 109 -9.86 -1.16 4.19
C VAL A 109 -9.14 0.02 3.58
N VAL A 110 -9.91 1.05 3.29
CA VAL A 110 -9.42 2.39 2.96
C VAL A 110 -9.92 3.36 4.03
N PHE A 111 -8.97 4.05 4.68
CA PHE A 111 -9.31 5.00 5.75
C PHE A 111 -10.22 6.12 5.23
N ASN A 112 -11.18 6.55 6.04
CA ASN A 112 -12.25 7.51 5.70
C ASN A 112 -13.19 7.08 4.55
N THR A 113 -13.11 5.81 4.11
CA THR A 113 -14.04 5.30 3.09
C THR A 113 -14.91 4.18 3.66
N ASN A 114 -14.27 3.15 4.24
CA ASN A 114 -14.96 2.00 4.81
C ASN A 114 -14.30 1.46 6.08
N HIS A 115 -13.53 2.27 6.80
CA HIS A 115 -12.81 1.80 8.00
C HIS A 115 -13.74 1.40 9.16
N ASP A 116 -14.97 1.82 9.12
CA ASP A 116 -16.07 1.49 10.04
C ASP A 116 -16.55 0.04 9.93
N ILE A 117 -16.16 -0.70 8.86
CA ILE A 117 -16.42 -2.14 8.76
C ILE A 117 -15.60 -2.98 9.75
N LEU A 118 -14.60 -2.37 10.40
CA LEU A 118 -13.77 -3.02 11.40
C LEU A 118 -14.46 -3.01 12.76
N ASP A 119 -14.69 -4.19 13.31
CA ASP A 119 -15.27 -4.36 14.65
C ASP A 119 -14.22 -4.71 15.74
N GLY A 120 -12.94 -4.82 15.34
CA GLY A 120 -11.83 -5.15 16.23
C GLY A 120 -11.51 -6.64 16.34
N THR A 121 -12.32 -7.50 15.78
CA THR A 121 -12.10 -8.97 15.80
C THR A 121 -11.12 -9.43 14.72
N GLU A 122 -10.88 -8.61 13.69
CA GLU A 122 -9.99 -8.95 12.61
C GLU A 122 -8.55 -9.10 13.08
N THR A 123 -7.95 -10.21 12.70
CA THR A 123 -6.52 -10.49 12.95
C THR A 123 -5.66 -10.12 11.75
N VAL A 124 -6.21 -10.20 10.54
CA VAL A 124 -5.53 -9.82 9.30
C VAL A 124 -6.44 -8.89 8.50
N ILE A 125 -5.92 -7.75 8.10
CA ILE A 125 -6.59 -6.79 7.21
C ILE A 125 -5.66 -6.38 6.07
N SER A 126 -6.25 -5.92 4.96
CA SER A 126 -5.52 -5.33 3.84
C SER A 126 -5.73 -3.82 3.81
N GLY A 127 -4.64 -3.05 3.72
CA GLY A 127 -4.66 -1.61 3.47
C GLY A 127 -4.87 -1.23 1.99
N ALA A 128 -5.30 -2.18 1.15
CA ALA A 128 -5.51 -2.01 -0.28
C ALA A 128 -4.22 -1.64 -1.07
N SER A 129 -4.37 -1.20 -2.31
CA SER A 129 -3.28 -0.65 -3.12
C SER A 129 -3.22 0.88 -3.01
N CYS A 130 -2.09 1.48 -3.39
CA CYS A 130 -1.94 2.93 -3.48
C CYS A 130 -3.02 3.57 -4.38
N THR A 131 -3.27 2.99 -5.55
CA THR A 131 -4.30 3.47 -6.48
C THR A 131 -5.71 3.31 -5.91
N THR A 132 -6.00 2.21 -5.20
CA THR A 132 -7.30 2.03 -4.53
C THR A 132 -7.49 3.07 -3.42
N ASN A 133 -6.45 3.39 -2.66
CA ASN A 133 -6.51 4.44 -1.63
C ASN A 133 -6.73 5.85 -2.21
N CYS A 134 -6.30 6.10 -3.44
CA CYS A 134 -6.58 7.33 -4.16
C CYS A 134 -8.01 7.35 -4.73
N LEU A 135 -8.42 6.27 -5.40
CA LEU A 135 -9.69 6.19 -6.12
C LEU A 135 -10.90 6.08 -5.19
N ALA A 136 -10.79 5.33 -4.09
CA ALA A 136 -11.95 5.02 -3.24
C ALA A 136 -12.59 6.27 -2.59
N PRO A 137 -11.85 7.20 -1.97
CA PRO A 137 -12.45 8.43 -1.43
C PRO A 137 -13.12 9.27 -2.50
N MET A 138 -12.49 9.40 -3.68
CA MET A 138 -13.04 10.15 -4.80
C MET A 138 -14.32 9.51 -5.35
N ALA A 139 -14.30 8.19 -5.56
CA ALA A 139 -15.46 7.45 -6.03
C ALA A 139 -16.60 7.48 -5.01
N LYS A 140 -16.27 7.39 -3.70
CA LYS A 140 -17.27 7.51 -2.62
C LYS A 140 -17.95 8.86 -2.62
N ALA A 141 -17.18 9.95 -2.68
CA ALA A 141 -17.74 11.29 -2.72
C ALA A 141 -18.68 11.50 -3.92
N LEU A 142 -18.31 11.02 -5.10
CA LEU A 142 -19.17 11.07 -6.29
C LEU A 142 -20.40 10.18 -6.15
N HIS A 143 -20.23 8.95 -5.67
CA HIS A 143 -21.31 7.99 -5.58
C HIS A 143 -22.37 8.41 -4.55
N ASP A 144 -21.94 8.80 -3.37
CA ASP A 144 -22.84 9.19 -2.27
C ASP A 144 -23.69 10.44 -2.62
N ASN A 145 -23.11 11.39 -3.36
CA ASN A 145 -23.78 12.63 -3.70
C ASN A 145 -24.56 12.58 -5.02
N PHE A 146 -24.05 11.84 -6.01
CA PHE A 146 -24.57 11.91 -7.38
C PHE A 146 -24.92 10.56 -7.99
N GLY A 147 -24.46 9.44 -7.40
CA GLY A 147 -24.66 8.09 -7.90
C GLY A 147 -23.82 7.82 -9.17
N ILE A 148 -22.82 6.95 -9.07
CA ILE A 148 -22.05 6.49 -10.23
C ILE A 148 -22.83 5.34 -10.91
N VAL A 149 -23.06 5.46 -12.20
CA VAL A 149 -23.64 4.41 -13.06
C VAL A 149 -22.52 3.47 -13.51
N GLU A 150 -21.49 4.05 -14.14
CA GLU A 150 -20.30 3.37 -14.64
C GLU A 150 -19.13 4.36 -14.74
N GLY A 151 -17.91 3.85 -14.88
CA GLY A 151 -16.76 4.71 -15.07
C GLY A 151 -15.48 3.97 -15.48
N LEU A 152 -14.55 4.76 -16.02
CA LEU A 152 -13.20 4.32 -16.39
C LEU A 152 -12.17 5.11 -15.62
N MET A 153 -11.23 4.40 -15.03
CA MET A 153 -10.11 4.99 -14.31
C MET A 153 -8.80 4.82 -15.09
N THR A 154 -8.04 5.87 -15.21
CA THR A 154 -6.65 5.80 -15.68
C THR A 154 -5.72 6.30 -14.58
N THR A 155 -4.75 5.49 -14.19
CA THR A 155 -3.68 5.96 -13.31
C THR A 155 -2.38 6.20 -14.09
N ILE A 156 -1.91 7.44 -14.07
CA ILE A 156 -0.59 7.85 -14.54
C ILE A 156 0.35 7.72 -13.35
N HIS A 157 1.07 6.61 -13.31
CA HIS A 157 1.69 6.11 -12.09
C HIS A 157 3.21 6.17 -12.14
N GLY A 158 3.84 6.72 -11.12
CA GLY A 158 5.28 6.62 -10.93
C GLY A 158 5.76 5.18 -11.01
N TYR A 159 6.97 4.94 -11.50
CA TYR A 159 7.55 3.60 -11.50
C TYR A 159 7.78 3.11 -10.05
N THR A 160 7.77 1.79 -9.85
CA THR A 160 7.95 1.16 -8.54
C THR A 160 8.99 0.07 -8.61
N GLY A 161 9.47 -0.40 -7.46
CA GLY A 161 10.54 -1.39 -7.35
C GLY A 161 10.24 -2.78 -7.93
N ASP A 162 9.03 -3.01 -8.44
CA ASP A 162 8.70 -4.21 -9.21
C ASP A 162 9.11 -4.12 -10.69
N GLN A 163 9.45 -2.92 -11.18
CA GLN A 163 9.93 -2.69 -12.54
C GLN A 163 11.46 -2.79 -12.58
N MET A 164 12.01 -2.89 -13.80
CA MET A 164 13.44 -3.00 -14.01
C MET A 164 14.07 -1.61 -14.17
N VAL A 165 15.26 -1.42 -13.59
CA VAL A 165 16.06 -0.18 -13.79
C VAL A 165 16.54 -0.09 -15.24
N LEU A 166 17.12 -1.18 -15.76
CA LEU A 166 17.44 -1.39 -17.17
C LEU A 166 16.57 -2.51 -17.72
N ASP A 167 16.61 -2.73 -19.04
CA ASP A 167 15.95 -3.88 -19.64
C ASP A 167 16.47 -5.17 -19.01
N GLY A 168 15.57 -6.00 -18.50
CA GLY A 168 15.95 -7.23 -17.81
C GLY A 168 14.76 -8.13 -17.48
N PRO A 169 14.99 -9.36 -17.04
CA PRO A 169 13.92 -10.32 -16.78
C PRO A 169 13.08 -9.89 -15.60
N HIS A 170 11.77 -9.72 -15.84
CA HIS A 170 10.82 -9.45 -14.78
C HIS A 170 10.46 -10.74 -14.05
N ARG A 171 10.51 -10.74 -12.70
CA ARG A 171 10.32 -11.94 -11.87
C ARG A 171 8.97 -12.65 -12.02
N LYS A 172 7.93 -11.94 -12.53
CA LYS A 172 6.59 -12.51 -12.82
C LYS A 172 6.35 -12.70 -14.33
N GLY A 173 7.37 -12.56 -15.18
CA GLY A 173 7.27 -12.74 -16.62
C GLY A 173 6.50 -11.65 -17.39
N ASP A 174 6.25 -10.50 -16.79
CA ASP A 174 5.61 -9.38 -17.48
C ASP A 174 6.63 -8.70 -18.43
N LEU A 175 6.42 -8.88 -19.74
CA LEU A 175 7.33 -8.37 -20.76
C LEU A 175 7.35 -6.84 -20.85
N ARG A 176 6.28 -6.16 -20.47
CA ARG A 176 6.23 -4.69 -20.44
C ARG A 176 7.02 -4.14 -19.26
N ARG A 177 6.88 -4.74 -18.07
CA ARG A 177 7.65 -4.38 -16.88
C ARG A 177 9.12 -4.79 -16.95
N ALA A 178 9.50 -5.59 -17.94
CA ALA A 178 10.88 -5.96 -18.23
C ALA A 178 11.69 -4.85 -18.92
N ARG A 179 11.08 -3.73 -19.24
CA ARG A 179 11.73 -2.56 -19.87
C ARG A 179 12.22 -1.58 -18.80
N ALA A 180 13.23 -0.78 -19.17
CA ALA A 180 13.81 0.26 -18.31
C ALA A 180 12.75 1.26 -17.84
N ALA A 181 12.46 1.30 -16.55
CA ALA A 181 11.35 2.04 -15.96
C ALA A 181 11.49 3.55 -16.13
N ALA A 182 12.71 4.08 -15.98
CA ALA A 182 12.98 5.52 -16.04
C ALA A 182 13.09 6.07 -17.49
N ALA A 183 12.95 5.22 -18.50
CA ALA A 183 13.09 5.60 -19.92
C ALA A 183 11.83 5.31 -20.75
N ASN A 184 10.79 4.74 -20.16
CA ASN A 184 9.62 4.30 -20.91
C ASN A 184 8.30 4.70 -20.22
N ILE A 185 7.26 4.91 -21.04
CA ILE A 185 5.87 4.85 -20.59
C ILE A 185 5.41 3.40 -20.76
N VAL A 186 5.04 2.74 -19.67
CA VAL A 186 4.75 1.31 -19.68
C VAL A 186 3.27 1.07 -19.35
N PRO A 187 2.45 0.65 -20.34
CA PRO A 187 1.07 0.24 -20.08
C PRO A 187 1.02 -0.98 -19.17
N ASN A 188 0.21 -0.92 -18.13
CA ASN A 188 0.04 -2.00 -17.16
C ASN A 188 -1.43 -2.31 -16.92
N SER A 189 -1.71 -3.57 -16.62
CA SER A 189 -2.97 -3.92 -15.99
C SER A 189 -2.99 -3.41 -14.55
N THR A 190 -4.16 -3.04 -14.07
CA THR A 190 -4.39 -2.70 -12.67
C THR A 190 -5.66 -3.36 -12.17
N GLY A 191 -5.62 -3.91 -10.97
CA GLY A 191 -6.80 -4.41 -10.27
C GLY A 191 -7.49 -3.34 -9.41
N ALA A 192 -6.99 -2.10 -9.40
CA ALA A 192 -7.47 -1.07 -8.48
C ALA A 192 -8.94 -0.70 -8.71
N ALA A 193 -9.37 -0.57 -9.97
CA ALA A 193 -10.77 -0.27 -10.28
C ALA A 193 -11.71 -1.40 -9.85
N LYS A 194 -11.32 -2.66 -10.08
CA LYS A 194 -12.07 -3.83 -9.63
C LYS A 194 -12.10 -3.98 -8.12
N ALA A 195 -10.99 -3.60 -7.45
CA ALA A 195 -10.88 -3.63 -6.00
C ALA A 195 -11.80 -2.60 -5.29
N ILE A 196 -12.31 -1.60 -6.02
CA ILE A 196 -13.30 -0.66 -5.46
C ILE A 196 -14.52 -1.39 -4.93
N GLY A 197 -15.00 -2.44 -5.59
CA GLY A 197 -16.12 -3.24 -5.13
C GLY A 197 -15.89 -3.95 -3.78
N LEU A 198 -14.64 -4.11 -3.33
CA LEU A 198 -14.30 -4.62 -2.00
C LEU A 198 -14.42 -3.53 -0.91
N VAL A 199 -14.33 -2.26 -1.31
CA VAL A 199 -14.34 -1.09 -0.40
C VAL A 199 -15.70 -0.40 -0.42
N ILE A 200 -16.32 -0.31 -1.60
CA ILE A 200 -17.62 0.29 -1.86
C ILE A 200 -18.44 -0.75 -2.65
N PRO A 201 -19.18 -1.66 -1.97
CA PRO A 201 -19.89 -2.77 -2.61
C PRO A 201 -20.86 -2.35 -3.71
N GLU A 202 -21.47 -1.19 -3.61
CA GLU A 202 -22.41 -0.62 -4.58
C GLU A 202 -21.75 -0.31 -5.94
N LEU A 203 -20.42 -0.17 -5.96
CA LEU A 203 -19.64 0.06 -7.17
C LEU A 203 -19.03 -1.21 -7.77
N ASN A 204 -19.37 -2.38 -7.23
CA ASN A 204 -18.88 -3.64 -7.77
C ASN A 204 -19.32 -3.82 -9.23
N GLY A 205 -18.33 -3.99 -10.12
CA GLY A 205 -18.55 -4.16 -11.56
C GLY A 205 -18.87 -2.88 -12.34
N LYS A 206 -18.96 -1.71 -11.69
CA LYS A 206 -19.25 -0.43 -12.34
C LYS A 206 -18.01 0.32 -12.80
N LEU A 207 -16.84 0.01 -12.24
CA LEU A 207 -15.59 0.67 -12.59
C LEU A 207 -14.61 -0.33 -13.22
N ASP A 208 -13.96 0.09 -14.30
CA ASP A 208 -12.80 -0.58 -14.87
C ASP A 208 -11.65 0.44 -15.08
N GLY A 209 -10.48 -0.03 -15.46
CA GLY A 209 -9.38 0.93 -15.65
C GLY A 209 -8.06 0.33 -16.10
N ALA A 210 -7.13 1.23 -16.40
CA ALA A 210 -5.80 0.94 -16.86
C ALA A 210 -4.76 1.76 -16.09
N ALA A 211 -3.50 1.32 -16.15
CA ALA A 211 -2.36 2.03 -15.60
C ALA A 211 -1.33 2.34 -16.68
N GLN A 212 -0.73 3.52 -16.59
CA GLN A 212 0.44 3.92 -17.37
C GLN A 212 1.57 4.21 -16.38
N ARG A 213 2.60 3.37 -16.35
CA ARG A 213 3.81 3.66 -15.56
C ARG A 213 4.67 4.66 -16.33
N VAL A 214 5.05 5.74 -15.68
CA VAL A 214 5.78 6.86 -16.28
C VAL A 214 7.15 7.06 -15.61
N PRO A 215 8.11 7.74 -16.26
CA PRO A 215 9.46 7.98 -15.74
C PRO A 215 9.49 9.02 -14.59
N VAL A 216 8.74 8.76 -13.53
CA VAL A 216 8.65 9.63 -12.36
C VAL A 216 8.92 8.75 -11.12
N PRO A 217 9.87 9.13 -10.24
CA PRO A 217 10.28 8.29 -9.11
C PRO A 217 9.22 8.19 -8.02
N THR A 218 8.34 9.18 -7.90
CA THR A 218 7.28 9.21 -6.90
C THR A 218 6.11 10.06 -7.34
N GLY A 219 4.96 9.79 -6.71
CA GLY A 219 3.70 10.45 -7.05
C GLY A 219 3.00 9.82 -8.25
N SER A 220 1.69 9.91 -8.24
CA SER A 220 0.83 9.40 -9.31
C SER A 220 -0.41 10.26 -9.41
N VAL A 221 -1.00 10.29 -10.60
CA VAL A 221 -2.29 10.94 -10.85
C VAL A 221 -3.31 9.88 -11.20
N THR A 222 -4.49 9.94 -10.60
CA THR A 222 -5.62 9.10 -10.96
C THR A 222 -6.71 9.97 -11.58
N GLU A 223 -7.07 9.64 -12.80
CA GLU A 223 -8.19 10.23 -13.53
C GLU A 223 -9.39 9.26 -13.45
N LEU A 224 -10.55 9.78 -13.13
CA LEU A 224 -11.81 9.04 -13.17
C LEU A 224 -12.79 9.76 -14.09
N VAL A 225 -13.19 9.07 -15.16
CA VAL A 225 -14.30 9.50 -16.03
C VAL A 225 -15.49 8.63 -15.66
N SER A 226 -16.61 9.25 -15.28
CA SER A 226 -17.80 8.52 -14.82
C SER A 226 -19.10 9.11 -15.35
N VAL A 227 -20.07 8.22 -15.59
CA VAL A 227 -21.45 8.58 -15.84
C VAL A 227 -22.17 8.61 -14.50
N LEU A 228 -22.86 9.72 -14.23
CA LEU A 228 -23.60 9.95 -13.00
C LEU A 228 -25.11 9.80 -13.22
N ASN A 229 -25.86 9.49 -12.17
CA ASN A 229 -27.33 9.34 -12.23
C ASN A 229 -28.08 10.67 -12.45
N LYS A 230 -27.40 11.80 -12.27
CA LYS A 230 -27.99 13.14 -12.44
C LYS A 230 -26.99 14.10 -13.07
N GLU A 231 -27.51 15.14 -13.73
CA GLU A 231 -26.69 16.25 -14.16
C GLU A 231 -26.12 17.01 -12.97
N VAL A 232 -24.88 17.42 -13.08
CA VAL A 232 -24.12 18.13 -12.03
C VAL A 232 -23.29 19.23 -12.62
N THR A 233 -23.07 20.27 -11.83
CA THR A 233 -22.14 21.36 -12.14
C THR A 233 -20.75 21.07 -11.59
N VAL A 234 -19.74 21.74 -12.11
CA VAL A 234 -18.37 21.68 -11.57
C VAL A 234 -18.31 22.10 -10.11
N ASP A 235 -19.09 23.13 -9.73
CA ASP A 235 -19.11 23.64 -8.36
C ASP A 235 -19.72 22.63 -7.38
N GLU A 236 -20.77 21.91 -7.77
CA GLU A 236 -21.33 20.82 -6.97
C GLU A 236 -20.35 19.67 -6.76
N VAL A 237 -19.65 19.26 -7.83
CA VAL A 237 -18.61 18.22 -7.74
C VAL A 237 -17.48 18.68 -6.80
N ASN A 238 -16.97 19.90 -6.98
CA ASN A 238 -15.91 20.43 -6.13
C ASN A 238 -16.33 20.56 -4.67
N ALA A 239 -17.58 20.94 -4.42
CA ALA A 239 -18.13 20.99 -3.06
C ALA A 239 -18.20 19.61 -2.41
N ALA A 240 -18.65 18.58 -3.15
CA ALA A 240 -18.71 17.20 -2.66
C ALA A 240 -17.31 16.63 -2.39
N MET A 241 -16.30 16.96 -3.20
CA MET A 241 -14.91 16.54 -2.99
C MET A 241 -14.25 17.23 -1.78
N LYS A 242 -14.73 18.42 -1.39
CA LYS A 242 -14.17 19.19 -0.29
C LYS A 242 -14.76 18.81 1.07
N ALA A 243 -15.96 18.28 1.10
CA ALA A 243 -16.68 17.90 2.32
C ALA A 243 -16.08 16.64 2.97
#